data_d75fe961df56cc359cfb0ec40bb7e77d
#
_entry.id   d75fe961df56cc359cfb0ec40bb7e77d
#
_cell.length_a   1.000
_cell.length_b   1.000
_cell.length_c   1.000
_cell.angle_alpha   90.00
_cell.angle_beta   90.00
_cell.angle_gamma   90.00
#
_symmetry.space_group_name_H-M   'P 1'
#
loop_
_entity.id
_entity.type
_entity.pdbx_description
1 polymer ?
#
loop_
_entity_poly.entity_id
_entity_poly.type
_entity_poly.pdbx_seq_one_letter_code
_entity_poly.pdbx_strand_id
1 'polypeptide(L)'
;MSFTVAVKEEILGQHHLSRHELSAIIKMSGSIGLSTSGLTLSVVTENAKLARHLYESFLHFYEIKSEIRHHQRSNLRKNRVYTVFTDEKVQDLLSDLHLADSFFGLETGIDEAILSDEEAGRAYLCGAFLANGSIRDPESGKYQLEISSVYLDHAQGIASLLQQFLLDAKVLERKKGAVTYLQRAEDIMDFLIVIGAMQARDDFERVKILRETRNDLNRANNAETANIARTVSASMKTINNISKIKDIMGLENLPVDLQEVAQLRIQHPDYSIQQLADSLSTPLTKSGVNHRLRKINKIAEKL
;
A
#
# COMPACT_ATOMS: atom_id res chain seq x y z
N MET A 1 11.76 9.13 -8.91
CA MET A 1 12.36 7.87 -8.41
C MET A 1 11.24 7.06 -7.82
N SER A 2 11.18 5.72 -8.01
CA SER A 2 10.13 4.92 -7.36
C SER A 2 10.42 4.77 -5.87
N PHE A 3 9.38 4.59 -5.04
CA PHE A 3 9.55 4.39 -3.60
C PHE A 3 10.49 3.21 -3.28
N THR A 4 10.35 2.08 -3.99
CA THR A 4 11.25 0.93 -3.87
C THR A 4 12.73 1.30 -4.08
N VAL A 5 13.01 2.13 -5.08
CA VAL A 5 14.39 2.55 -5.36
C VAL A 5 14.91 3.45 -4.23
N ALA A 6 14.09 4.38 -3.71
CA ALA A 6 14.48 5.23 -2.59
C ALA A 6 14.84 4.40 -1.34
N VAL A 7 14.04 3.38 -1.00
CA VAL A 7 14.31 2.47 0.11
C VAL A 7 15.66 1.73 -0.08
N LYS A 8 15.87 1.15 -1.27
CA LYS A 8 17.14 0.44 -1.58
C LYS A 8 18.36 1.37 -1.54
N GLU A 9 18.22 2.61 -2.01
CA GLU A 9 19.28 3.61 -1.98
C GLU A 9 19.63 4.06 -0.54
N GLU A 10 18.63 4.15 0.34
CA GLU A 10 18.82 4.45 1.76
C GLU A 10 19.63 3.35 2.46
N ILE A 11 19.19 2.08 2.32
CA ILE A 11 19.87 0.93 2.91
C ILE A 11 21.34 0.86 2.44
N LEU A 12 21.55 0.91 1.14
CA LEU A 12 22.90 0.84 0.56
C LEU A 12 23.79 2.05 0.93
N GLY A 13 23.19 3.17 1.33
CA GLY A 13 23.90 4.35 1.85
C GLY A 13 24.48 4.16 3.25
N GLN A 14 24.05 3.18 4.02
CA GLN A 14 24.50 2.92 5.40
C GLN A 14 25.84 2.17 5.44
N HIS A 15 26.30 1.61 4.31
CA HIS A 15 27.58 0.88 4.17
C HIS A 15 27.78 -0.26 5.19
N HIS A 16 26.68 -0.89 5.62
CA HIS A 16 26.75 -2.06 6.50
C HIS A 16 26.91 -3.31 5.66
N LEU A 17 27.96 -4.12 5.93
CA LEU A 17 28.20 -5.39 5.25
C LEU A 17 27.86 -6.55 6.16
N SER A 18 27.09 -7.53 5.63
CA SER A 18 26.72 -8.75 6.36
C SER A 18 26.82 -9.98 5.45
N ARG A 19 27.34 -11.10 5.98
CA ARG A 19 27.36 -12.38 5.28
C ARG A 19 25.94 -12.90 5.02
N HIS A 20 25.02 -12.70 5.95
CA HIS A 20 23.63 -13.15 5.81
C HIS A 20 22.89 -12.33 4.76
N GLU A 21 23.16 -11.02 4.66
CA GLU A 21 22.67 -10.17 3.59
C GLU A 21 23.21 -10.64 2.23
N LEU A 22 24.52 -10.89 2.15
CA LEU A 22 25.16 -11.39 0.93
C LEU A 22 24.61 -12.75 0.52
N SER A 23 24.38 -13.66 1.46
CA SER A 23 23.73 -14.97 1.22
C SER A 23 22.38 -14.81 0.57
N ALA A 24 21.51 -13.94 1.10
CA ALA A 24 20.20 -13.66 0.52
C ALA A 24 20.29 -13.12 -0.91
N ILE A 25 21.17 -12.14 -1.15
CA ILE A 25 21.33 -11.53 -2.48
C ILE A 25 21.80 -12.58 -3.50
N ILE A 26 22.80 -13.41 -3.16
CA ILE A 26 23.30 -14.43 -4.07
C ILE A 26 22.24 -15.50 -4.31
N LYS A 27 21.53 -15.96 -3.29
CA LYS A 27 20.45 -16.95 -3.44
C LYS A 27 19.37 -16.50 -4.40
N MET A 28 19.02 -15.21 -4.37
CA MET A 28 17.89 -14.67 -5.15
C MET A 28 18.26 -14.14 -6.53
N SER A 29 19.51 -13.72 -6.72
CA SER A 29 19.95 -13.03 -7.94
C SER A 29 21.24 -13.62 -8.53
N GLY A 30 21.84 -14.60 -7.85
CA GLY A 30 23.05 -15.28 -8.29
C GLY A 30 22.78 -16.33 -9.37
N SER A 31 23.73 -16.51 -10.23
CA SER A 31 23.79 -17.58 -11.22
C SER A 31 25.15 -18.25 -11.13
N ILE A 32 25.13 -19.57 -10.90
CA ILE A 32 26.34 -20.39 -10.85
C ILE A 32 26.57 -20.99 -12.24
N GLY A 33 27.79 -20.85 -12.73
CA GLY A 33 28.25 -21.44 -13.98
C GLY A 33 29.44 -22.37 -13.76
N LEU A 34 29.76 -23.14 -14.79
CA LEU A 34 30.97 -23.97 -14.84
C LEU A 34 31.86 -23.49 -15.99
N SER A 35 33.11 -23.21 -15.69
CA SER A 35 34.13 -22.85 -16.65
C SER A 35 35.27 -23.90 -16.67
N THR A 36 36.24 -23.73 -17.53
CA THR A 36 37.45 -24.57 -17.58
C THR A 36 38.31 -24.40 -16.32
N SER A 37 38.20 -23.29 -15.60
CA SER A 37 38.89 -22.99 -14.34
C SER A 37 38.11 -23.42 -13.08
N GLY A 38 36.86 -23.88 -13.23
CA GLY A 38 36.01 -24.27 -12.09
C GLY A 38 34.67 -23.55 -12.08
N LEU A 39 34.08 -23.42 -10.87
CA LEU A 39 32.81 -22.72 -10.68
C LEU A 39 32.96 -21.22 -10.90
N THR A 40 31.93 -20.62 -11.46
CA THR A 40 31.81 -19.18 -11.60
C THR A 40 30.53 -18.70 -10.93
N LEU A 41 30.54 -17.47 -10.40
CA LEU A 41 29.38 -16.82 -9.83
C LEU A 41 29.16 -15.48 -10.51
N SER A 42 27.94 -15.23 -10.91
CA SER A 42 27.51 -13.93 -11.44
C SER A 42 26.25 -13.47 -10.74
N VAL A 43 26.21 -12.20 -10.31
CA VAL A 43 25.02 -11.57 -9.74
C VAL A 43 24.62 -10.39 -10.62
N VAL A 44 23.37 -10.36 -11.07
CA VAL A 44 22.87 -9.35 -12.02
C VAL A 44 21.95 -8.38 -11.30
N THR A 45 22.18 -7.08 -11.48
CA THR A 45 21.35 -6.02 -10.89
C THR A 45 21.25 -4.80 -11.80
N GLU A 46 20.14 -4.06 -11.71
CA GLU A 46 20.00 -2.74 -12.36
C GLU A 46 20.44 -1.58 -11.44
N ASN A 47 20.81 -1.87 -10.18
CA ASN A 47 21.24 -0.86 -9.21
C ASN A 47 22.78 -0.83 -9.10
N ALA A 48 23.38 0.29 -9.50
CA ALA A 48 24.83 0.49 -9.45
C ALA A 48 25.40 0.44 -8.03
N LYS A 49 24.67 0.94 -7.02
CA LYS A 49 25.12 0.90 -5.62
C LYS A 49 25.10 -0.54 -5.10
N LEU A 50 24.09 -1.34 -5.49
CA LEU A 50 24.07 -2.75 -5.13
C LEU A 50 25.22 -3.53 -5.77
N ALA A 51 25.57 -3.22 -7.03
CA ALA A 51 26.72 -3.84 -7.67
C ALA A 51 28.03 -3.51 -6.95
N ARG A 52 28.20 -2.26 -6.52
CA ARG A 52 29.34 -1.82 -5.72
C ARG A 52 29.34 -2.48 -4.33
N HIS A 53 28.21 -2.55 -3.67
CA HIS A 53 28.05 -3.19 -2.37
C HIS A 53 28.43 -4.69 -2.41
N LEU A 54 28.02 -5.40 -3.46
CA LEU A 54 28.45 -6.78 -3.70
C LEU A 54 29.97 -6.91 -3.89
N TYR A 55 30.58 -6.01 -4.67
CA TYR A 55 32.02 -5.98 -4.84
C TYR A 55 32.75 -5.79 -3.50
N GLU A 56 32.29 -4.82 -2.69
CA GLU A 56 32.80 -4.53 -1.35
C GLU A 56 32.63 -5.73 -0.40
N SER A 57 31.48 -6.43 -0.44
CA SER A 57 31.20 -7.62 0.33
C SER A 57 32.11 -8.80 -0.04
N PHE A 58 32.33 -9.06 -1.32
CA PHE A 58 33.24 -10.11 -1.79
C PHE A 58 34.69 -9.83 -1.36
N LEU A 59 35.11 -8.57 -1.47
CA LEU A 59 36.44 -8.17 -1.06
C LEU A 59 36.62 -8.27 0.46
N HIS A 60 35.63 -7.81 1.24
CA HIS A 60 35.71 -7.75 2.70
C HIS A 60 35.70 -9.15 3.35
N PHE A 61 34.79 -10.04 2.94
CA PHE A 61 34.62 -11.33 3.59
C PHE A 61 35.50 -12.45 3.03
N TYR A 62 35.88 -12.35 1.74
CA TYR A 62 36.56 -13.45 1.02
C TYR A 62 37.87 -13.04 0.34
N GLU A 63 38.24 -11.74 0.40
CA GLU A 63 39.39 -11.18 -0.32
C GLU A 63 39.29 -11.40 -1.86
N ILE A 64 38.06 -11.56 -2.38
CA ILE A 64 37.80 -11.75 -3.80
C ILE A 64 37.69 -10.40 -4.50
N LYS A 65 38.50 -10.21 -5.57
CA LYS A 65 38.38 -9.05 -6.44
C LYS A 65 37.46 -9.37 -7.63
N SER A 66 36.16 -9.27 -7.38
CA SER A 66 35.15 -9.52 -8.42
C SER A 66 35.21 -8.48 -9.55
N GLU A 67 34.79 -8.84 -10.74
CA GLU A 67 34.70 -7.95 -11.89
C GLU A 67 33.27 -7.38 -12.00
N ILE A 68 33.14 -6.05 -12.16
CA ILE A 68 31.85 -5.42 -12.45
C ILE A 68 31.80 -5.12 -13.95
N ARG A 69 30.95 -5.88 -14.66
CA ARG A 69 30.65 -5.65 -16.08
C ARG A 69 29.32 -4.90 -16.18
N HIS A 70 29.18 -4.01 -17.17
CA HIS A 70 27.90 -3.35 -17.41
C HIS A 70 27.58 -3.40 -18.91
N HIS A 71 26.28 -3.54 -19.19
CA HIS A 71 25.76 -3.42 -20.55
C HIS A 71 24.43 -2.66 -20.52
N GLN A 72 24.09 -2.04 -21.63
CA GLN A 72 22.84 -1.34 -21.79
C GLN A 72 21.84 -2.27 -22.49
N ARG A 73 20.68 -2.52 -21.89
CA ARG A 73 19.59 -3.26 -22.57
C ARG A 73 19.13 -2.49 -23.80
N SER A 74 18.97 -3.17 -24.92
CA SER A 74 18.49 -2.60 -26.19
C SER A 74 17.01 -2.25 -26.21
N ASN A 75 16.25 -2.59 -25.17
CA ASN A 75 14.81 -2.36 -25.06
C ASN A 75 14.49 -0.90 -24.67
N LEU A 76 13.21 -0.50 -24.90
CA LEU A 76 12.63 0.85 -24.76
C LEU A 76 13.01 1.66 -23.49
N ARG A 77 13.56 1.06 -22.46
CA ARG A 77 14.00 1.72 -21.21
C ARG A 77 15.51 1.74 -21.03
N LYS A 78 16.34 1.67 -21.99
CA LYS A 78 17.82 1.85 -21.93
C LYS A 78 18.47 1.76 -20.53
N ASN A 79 17.97 0.89 -19.64
CA ASN A 79 18.50 0.73 -18.29
C ASN A 79 19.89 0.06 -18.37
N ARG A 80 20.82 0.56 -17.59
CA ARG A 80 22.11 -0.11 -17.39
C ARG A 80 21.89 -1.33 -16.50
N VAL A 81 22.47 -2.45 -16.88
CA VAL A 81 22.50 -3.68 -16.11
C VAL A 81 23.95 -3.95 -15.73
N TYR A 82 24.17 -4.22 -14.46
CA TYR A 82 25.48 -4.53 -13.89
C TYR A 82 25.51 -6.02 -13.59
N THR A 83 26.64 -6.66 -13.93
CA THR A 83 26.93 -8.05 -13.57
C THR A 83 28.19 -8.03 -12.73
N VAL A 84 28.08 -8.47 -11.49
CA VAL A 84 29.21 -8.71 -10.61
C VAL A 84 29.62 -10.16 -10.79
N PHE A 85 30.84 -10.41 -11.27
CA PHE A 85 31.34 -11.72 -11.69
C PHE A 85 32.59 -12.08 -10.92
N THR A 86 32.70 -13.36 -10.53
CA THR A 86 33.92 -13.95 -10.01
C THR A 86 34.04 -15.42 -10.41
N ASP A 87 35.25 -15.91 -10.58
CA ASP A 87 35.64 -17.32 -10.70
C ASP A 87 36.65 -17.73 -9.62
N GLU A 88 36.91 -16.83 -8.65
CA GLU A 88 37.79 -17.08 -7.53
C GLU A 88 37.01 -17.59 -6.31
N LYS A 89 37.52 -18.66 -5.66
CA LYS A 89 37.00 -19.18 -4.38
C LYS A 89 35.48 -19.40 -4.32
N VAL A 90 34.82 -19.62 -5.47
CA VAL A 90 33.34 -19.70 -5.55
C VAL A 90 32.79 -20.85 -4.71
N GLN A 91 33.46 -22.00 -4.70
CA GLN A 91 33.04 -23.15 -3.90
C GLN A 91 33.07 -22.84 -2.40
N ASP A 92 34.16 -22.24 -1.91
CA ASP A 92 34.32 -21.88 -0.51
C ASP A 92 33.26 -20.84 -0.08
N LEU A 93 33.02 -19.85 -0.94
CA LEU A 93 32.00 -18.82 -0.75
C LEU A 93 30.60 -19.42 -0.66
N LEU A 94 30.23 -20.32 -1.58
CA LEU A 94 28.90 -20.96 -1.56
C LEU A 94 28.71 -21.87 -0.35
N SER A 95 29.77 -22.56 0.07
CA SER A 95 29.75 -23.40 1.26
C SER A 95 29.63 -22.57 2.54
N ASP A 96 30.42 -21.49 2.68
CA ASP A 96 30.39 -20.60 3.87
C ASP A 96 29.06 -19.86 4.02
N LEU A 97 28.42 -19.53 2.90
CA LEU A 97 27.09 -18.88 2.88
C LEU A 97 25.92 -19.88 2.95
N HIS A 98 26.18 -21.17 3.10
CA HIS A 98 25.18 -22.25 3.15
C HIS A 98 24.23 -22.21 1.91
N LEU A 99 24.79 -21.96 0.72
CA LEU A 99 24.06 -21.89 -0.54
C LEU A 99 24.15 -23.20 -1.34
N ALA A 100 25.17 -24.02 -1.09
CA ALA A 100 25.35 -25.33 -1.69
C ALA A 100 25.93 -26.31 -0.66
N ASP A 101 25.52 -27.56 -0.77
CA ASP A 101 26.12 -28.65 0.00
C ASP A 101 27.48 -29.10 -0.60
N SER A 102 28.15 -30.03 0.10
CA SER A 102 29.45 -30.59 -0.33
C SER A 102 29.38 -31.40 -1.65
N PHE A 103 28.19 -31.72 -2.14
CA PHE A 103 27.92 -32.43 -3.39
C PHE A 103 27.35 -31.52 -4.48
N PHE A 104 27.45 -30.20 -4.35
CA PHE A 104 26.88 -29.19 -5.24
C PHE A 104 25.34 -29.22 -5.35
N GLY A 105 24.65 -29.81 -4.39
CA GLY A 105 23.23 -29.64 -4.22
C GLY A 105 22.93 -28.19 -3.79
N LEU A 106 22.09 -27.49 -4.58
CA LEU A 106 21.68 -26.13 -4.19
C LEU A 106 20.64 -26.21 -3.09
N GLU A 107 20.92 -25.52 -1.99
CA GLU A 107 19.94 -25.35 -0.91
C GLU A 107 18.79 -24.43 -1.37
N THR A 108 17.56 -24.93 -1.33
CA THR A 108 16.38 -24.17 -1.77
C THR A 108 15.75 -23.32 -0.66
N GLY A 109 15.88 -23.73 0.59
CA GLY A 109 15.37 -23.04 1.79
C GLY A 109 16.33 -21.98 2.36
N ILE A 110 16.01 -21.46 3.53
CA ILE A 110 16.87 -20.60 4.34
C ILE A 110 17.50 -21.50 5.42
N ASP A 111 18.79 -21.28 5.69
CA ASP A 111 19.50 -22.01 6.73
C ASP A 111 18.86 -21.80 8.11
N GLU A 112 18.79 -22.89 8.90
CA GLU A 112 18.14 -22.87 10.22
C GLU A 112 18.87 -21.97 11.22
N ALA A 113 20.18 -21.79 11.06
CA ALA A 113 20.95 -20.85 11.85
C ALA A 113 20.50 -19.40 11.65
N ILE A 114 20.12 -19.04 10.39
CA ILE A 114 19.56 -17.72 10.07
C ILE A 114 18.14 -17.61 10.64
N LEU A 115 17.35 -18.67 10.55
CA LEU A 115 15.98 -18.68 11.06
C LEU A 115 15.91 -18.60 12.59
N SER A 116 16.97 -18.96 13.31
CA SER A 116 17.01 -18.97 14.78
C SER A 116 17.68 -17.74 15.41
N ASP A 117 18.33 -16.90 14.61
CA ASP A 117 19.04 -15.71 15.07
C ASP A 117 18.39 -14.43 14.52
N GLU A 118 17.98 -13.51 15.42
CA GLU A 118 17.25 -12.30 15.03
C GLU A 118 18.10 -11.35 14.18
N GLU A 119 19.39 -11.19 14.49
CA GLU A 119 20.29 -10.29 13.77
C GLU A 119 20.60 -10.86 12.37
N ALA A 120 20.86 -12.16 12.29
CA ALA A 120 21.03 -12.85 11.02
C ALA A 120 19.76 -12.77 10.17
N GLY A 121 18.59 -12.96 10.77
CA GLY A 121 17.28 -12.83 10.12
C GLY A 121 17.03 -11.42 9.56
N ARG A 122 17.35 -10.37 10.32
CA ARG A 122 17.29 -8.96 9.84
C ARG A 122 18.17 -8.75 8.63
N ALA A 123 19.42 -9.14 8.72
CA ALA A 123 20.38 -8.98 7.62
C ALA A 123 19.95 -9.77 6.39
N TYR A 124 19.42 -10.96 6.57
CA TYR A 124 18.89 -11.78 5.47
C TYR A 124 17.68 -11.13 4.79
N LEU A 125 16.71 -10.62 5.56
CA LEU A 125 15.55 -9.89 5.04
C LEU A 125 15.97 -8.61 4.30
N CYS A 126 16.99 -7.90 4.78
CA CYS A 126 17.58 -6.76 4.09
C CYS A 126 18.11 -7.16 2.71
N GLY A 127 18.93 -8.20 2.64
CA GLY A 127 19.48 -8.73 1.39
C GLY A 127 18.40 -9.24 0.43
N ALA A 128 17.40 -9.95 0.95
CA ALA A 128 16.26 -10.43 0.17
C ALA A 128 15.48 -9.26 -0.46
N PHE A 129 15.26 -8.18 0.30
CA PHE A 129 14.61 -6.98 -0.23
C PHE A 129 15.49 -6.25 -1.25
N LEU A 130 16.79 -6.10 -0.99
CA LEU A 130 17.73 -5.50 -1.94
C LEU A 130 17.76 -6.26 -3.28
N ALA A 131 17.73 -7.59 -3.24
CA ALA A 131 17.70 -8.42 -4.44
C ALA A 131 16.38 -8.26 -5.21
N ASN A 132 15.28 -8.76 -4.67
CA ASN A 132 14.00 -8.93 -5.38
C ASN A 132 12.79 -8.34 -4.64
N GLY A 133 13.03 -7.46 -3.66
CA GLY A 133 11.97 -6.76 -2.95
C GLY A 133 11.41 -5.58 -3.73
N SER A 134 10.13 -5.32 -3.54
CA SER A 134 9.44 -4.14 -4.05
C SER A 134 8.35 -3.66 -3.10
N ILE A 135 8.18 -2.34 -2.99
CA ILE A 135 7.09 -1.71 -2.27
C ILE A 135 6.33 -0.86 -3.27
N ARG A 136 5.01 -1.05 -3.29
CA ARG A 136 4.13 -0.21 -4.08
C ARG A 136 4.15 1.22 -3.54
N ASP A 137 4.14 2.19 -4.45
CA ASP A 137 4.09 3.60 -4.08
C ASP A 137 2.93 3.87 -3.11
N PRO A 138 3.21 4.42 -1.91
CA PRO A 138 2.19 4.67 -0.89
C PRO A 138 1.10 5.67 -1.36
N GLU A 139 1.36 6.47 -2.39
CA GLU A 139 0.35 7.34 -3.00
C GLU A 139 -0.68 6.58 -3.84
N SER A 140 -0.40 5.35 -4.29
CA SER A 140 -1.19 4.60 -5.27
C SER A 140 -2.51 4.01 -4.76
N GLY A 141 -2.86 4.14 -3.49
CA GLY A 141 -4.15 3.70 -2.95
C GLY A 141 -4.16 2.34 -2.28
N LYS A 142 -3.28 1.43 -2.65
CA LYS A 142 -3.14 0.10 -2.03
C LYS A 142 -1.73 -0.09 -1.52
N TYR A 143 -1.60 -0.52 -0.28
CA TYR A 143 -0.31 -0.86 0.31
C TYR A 143 0.05 -2.29 -0.06
N GLN A 144 1.30 -2.50 -0.49
CA GLN A 144 1.81 -3.81 -0.83
C GLN A 144 3.33 -3.80 -0.84
N LEU A 145 3.91 -4.73 -0.10
CA LEU A 145 5.31 -5.12 -0.19
C LEU A 145 5.36 -6.54 -0.72
N GLU A 146 6.23 -6.80 -1.67
CA GLU A 146 6.48 -8.13 -2.23
C GLU A 146 7.97 -8.44 -2.24
N ILE A 147 8.32 -9.70 -1.91
CA ILE A 147 9.64 -10.29 -2.10
C ILE A 147 9.45 -11.54 -2.95
N SER A 148 10.00 -11.54 -4.17
CA SER A 148 9.83 -12.64 -5.13
C SER A 148 10.96 -13.66 -4.98
N SER A 149 10.63 -14.94 -4.93
CA SER A 149 11.55 -16.07 -4.81
C SER A 149 11.34 -17.05 -5.95
N VAL A 150 12.42 -17.74 -6.37
CA VAL A 150 12.34 -18.81 -7.36
C VAL A 150 11.75 -20.08 -6.73
N TYR A 151 12.09 -20.36 -5.47
CA TYR A 151 11.68 -21.55 -4.75
C TYR A 151 10.61 -21.25 -3.72
N LEU A 152 9.62 -22.13 -3.59
CA LEU A 152 8.53 -22.02 -2.62
C LEU A 152 9.06 -22.09 -1.19
N ASP A 153 9.98 -23.02 -0.91
CA ASP A 153 10.59 -23.19 0.42
C ASP A 153 11.31 -21.92 0.88
N HIS A 154 12.00 -21.23 -0.04
CA HIS A 154 12.63 -19.94 0.24
C HIS A 154 11.60 -18.85 0.59
N ALA A 155 10.49 -18.79 -0.17
CA ALA A 155 9.42 -17.83 0.12
C ALA A 155 8.77 -18.11 1.49
N GLN A 156 8.60 -19.39 1.85
CA GLN A 156 8.11 -19.80 3.17
C GLN A 156 9.10 -19.42 4.29
N GLY A 157 10.39 -19.62 4.05
CA GLY A 157 11.44 -19.19 4.98
C GLY A 157 11.44 -17.66 5.22
N ILE A 158 11.28 -16.86 4.14
CA ILE A 158 11.12 -15.40 4.27
C ILE A 158 9.87 -15.07 5.09
N ALA A 159 8.75 -15.75 4.87
CA ALA A 159 7.54 -15.53 5.65
C ALA A 159 7.75 -15.88 7.13
N SER A 160 8.47 -16.97 7.43
CA SER A 160 8.82 -17.34 8.80
C SER A 160 9.69 -16.29 9.48
N LEU A 161 10.69 -15.75 8.80
CA LEU A 161 11.49 -14.62 9.31
C LEU A 161 10.63 -13.38 9.59
N LEU A 162 9.73 -13.03 8.68
CA LEU A 162 8.82 -11.88 8.87
C LEU A 162 7.89 -12.09 10.07
N GLN A 163 7.41 -13.32 10.29
CA GLN A 163 6.58 -13.66 11.44
C GLN A 163 7.31 -13.53 12.79
N GLN A 164 8.62 -13.78 12.85
CA GLN A 164 9.42 -13.53 14.05
C GLN A 164 9.39 -12.05 14.47
N PHE A 165 9.27 -11.15 13.51
CA PHE A 165 9.08 -9.71 13.74
C PHE A 165 7.59 -9.31 13.85
N LEU A 166 6.68 -10.27 14.06
CA LEU A 166 5.24 -10.08 14.21
C LEU A 166 4.56 -9.48 12.97
N LEU A 167 5.14 -9.66 11.78
CA LEU A 167 4.59 -9.19 10.52
C LEU A 167 3.70 -10.27 9.89
N ASP A 168 2.46 -9.92 9.51
CA ASP A 168 1.47 -10.85 8.91
C ASP A 168 1.80 -11.13 7.44
N ALA A 169 2.88 -11.86 7.21
CA ALA A 169 3.34 -12.24 5.88
C ALA A 169 2.54 -13.41 5.31
N LYS A 170 2.23 -13.31 4.02
CA LYS A 170 1.55 -14.36 3.25
C LYS A 170 2.40 -14.77 2.07
N VAL A 171 2.28 -16.05 1.68
CA VAL A 171 2.97 -16.61 0.52
C VAL A 171 1.96 -16.94 -0.56
N LEU A 172 2.28 -16.55 -1.79
CA LEU A 172 1.50 -16.86 -2.99
C LEU A 172 2.40 -17.57 -4.00
N GLU A 173 2.06 -18.79 -4.35
CA GLU A 173 2.73 -19.51 -5.42
C GLU A 173 2.31 -18.95 -6.79
N ARG A 174 3.28 -18.79 -7.70
CA ARG A 174 3.09 -18.29 -9.07
C ARG A 174 3.68 -19.30 -10.06
N LYS A 175 3.31 -19.23 -11.33
CA LYS A 175 3.81 -20.13 -12.40
C LYS A 175 5.35 -20.21 -12.49
N LYS A 176 6.08 -19.21 -12.02
CA LYS A 176 7.55 -19.11 -12.06
C LYS A 176 8.13 -18.72 -10.70
N GLY A 177 7.78 -19.49 -9.64
CA GLY A 177 8.28 -19.25 -8.28
C GLY A 177 7.17 -18.86 -7.31
N ALA A 178 7.52 -18.17 -6.24
CA ALA A 178 6.61 -17.74 -5.20
C ALA A 178 6.88 -16.30 -4.78
N VAL A 179 5.91 -15.67 -4.12
CA VAL A 179 6.02 -14.30 -3.63
C VAL A 179 5.56 -14.28 -2.17
N THR A 180 6.41 -13.75 -1.31
CA THR A 180 6.06 -13.40 0.06
C THR A 180 5.63 -11.94 0.07
N TYR A 181 4.50 -11.61 0.72
CA TYR A 181 3.96 -10.25 0.66
C TYR A 181 3.31 -9.80 1.97
N LEU A 182 3.33 -8.47 2.18
CA LEU A 182 2.61 -7.74 3.21
C LEU A 182 1.62 -6.78 2.56
N GLN A 183 0.43 -6.61 3.16
CA GLN A 183 -0.63 -5.73 2.63
C GLN A 183 -1.09 -4.66 3.61
N ARG A 184 -0.75 -4.78 4.89
CA ARG A 184 -1.08 -3.76 5.90
C ARG A 184 -0.01 -2.67 5.90
N ALA A 185 -0.44 -1.43 6.02
CA ALA A 185 0.48 -0.29 6.06
C ALA A 185 1.42 -0.37 7.27
N GLU A 186 0.88 -0.81 8.41
CA GLU A 186 1.61 -0.98 9.66
C GLU A 186 2.74 -1.99 9.49
N ASP A 187 2.44 -3.19 8.95
CA ASP A 187 3.42 -4.25 8.73
C ASP A 187 4.54 -3.81 7.76
N ILE A 188 4.19 -2.98 6.75
CA ILE A 188 5.19 -2.43 5.82
C ILE A 188 6.08 -1.40 6.52
N MET A 189 5.54 -0.54 7.36
CA MET A 189 6.32 0.42 8.14
C MET A 189 7.24 -0.29 9.14
N ASP A 190 6.75 -1.32 9.83
CA ASP A 190 7.55 -2.13 10.75
C ASP A 190 8.64 -2.90 10.00
N PHE A 191 8.34 -3.44 8.80
CA PHE A 191 9.36 -4.03 7.94
C PHE A 191 10.47 -3.03 7.57
N LEU A 192 10.12 -1.78 7.25
CA LEU A 192 11.12 -0.75 6.94
C LEU A 192 12.04 -0.48 8.16
N ILE A 193 11.50 -0.56 9.39
CA ILE A 193 12.31 -0.51 10.62
C ILE A 193 13.24 -1.72 10.71
N VAL A 194 12.70 -2.93 10.47
CA VAL A 194 13.48 -4.19 10.51
C VAL A 194 14.70 -4.12 9.60
N ILE A 195 14.56 -3.59 8.37
CA ILE A 195 15.67 -3.48 7.40
C ILE A 195 16.47 -2.17 7.52
N GLY A 196 16.19 -1.34 8.53
CA GLY A 196 16.94 -0.10 8.80
C GLY A 196 16.59 1.09 7.90
N ALA A 197 15.50 1.05 7.11
CA ALA A 197 15.09 2.12 6.20
C ALA A 197 14.20 3.17 6.91
N MET A 198 14.76 3.89 7.87
CA MET A 198 14.02 4.79 8.76
C MET A 198 13.45 6.02 8.03
N GLN A 199 14.20 6.61 7.10
CA GLN A 199 13.73 7.76 6.32
C GLN A 199 12.55 7.36 5.42
N ALA A 200 12.65 6.21 4.76
CA ALA A 200 11.57 5.70 3.93
C ALA A 200 10.33 5.34 4.77
N ARG A 201 10.49 4.86 5.99
CA ARG A 201 9.40 4.63 6.95
C ARG A 201 8.65 5.93 7.26
N ASP A 202 9.39 7.01 7.56
CA ASP A 202 8.80 8.31 7.88
C ASP A 202 8.09 8.93 6.67
N ASP A 203 8.67 8.80 5.48
CA ASP A 203 8.04 9.24 4.23
C ASP A 203 6.76 8.46 3.94
N PHE A 204 6.76 7.13 4.17
CA PHE A 204 5.58 6.29 4.02
C PHE A 204 4.46 6.70 4.99
N GLU A 205 4.78 6.91 6.27
CA GLU A 205 3.83 7.34 7.30
C GLU A 205 3.21 8.71 6.96
N ARG A 206 4.04 9.66 6.53
CA ARG A 206 3.57 10.99 6.10
C ARG A 206 2.55 10.90 4.98
N VAL A 207 2.83 10.11 3.95
CA VAL A 207 1.91 9.89 2.83
C VAL A 207 0.61 9.22 3.30
N LYS A 208 0.71 8.22 4.21
CA LYS A 208 -0.45 7.53 4.80
C LYS A 208 -1.37 8.53 5.50
N ILE A 209 -0.83 9.37 6.40
CA ILE A 209 -1.61 10.38 7.16
C ILE A 209 -2.31 11.36 6.22
N LEU A 210 -1.60 11.91 5.23
CA LEU A 210 -2.17 12.84 4.25
C LEU A 210 -3.33 12.22 3.46
N ARG A 211 -3.22 10.95 3.10
CA ARG A 211 -4.29 10.23 2.39
C ARG A 211 -5.50 9.97 3.26
N GLU A 212 -5.30 9.54 4.49
CA GLU A 212 -6.39 9.31 5.46
C GLU A 212 -7.16 10.61 5.69
N THR A 213 -6.46 11.72 5.97
CA THR A 213 -7.07 13.04 6.14
C THR A 213 -7.88 13.46 4.91
N ARG A 214 -7.32 13.29 3.69
CA ARG A 214 -8.03 13.62 2.44
C ARG A 214 -9.29 12.76 2.26
N ASN A 215 -9.21 11.47 2.56
CA ASN A 215 -10.34 10.55 2.47
C ASN A 215 -11.46 10.92 3.46
N ASP A 216 -11.12 11.33 4.68
CA ASP A 216 -12.09 11.74 5.69
C ASP A 216 -12.78 13.05 5.29
N LEU A 217 -12.04 14.03 4.77
CA LEU A 217 -12.60 15.27 4.22
C LEU A 217 -13.55 14.98 3.05
N ASN A 218 -13.17 14.09 2.13
CA ASN A 218 -14.02 13.72 1.01
C ASN A 218 -15.30 13.01 1.47
N ARG A 219 -15.22 12.14 2.49
CA ARG A 219 -16.41 11.49 3.08
C ARG A 219 -17.33 12.51 3.72
N ALA A 220 -16.79 13.47 4.49
CA ALA A 220 -17.56 14.53 5.10
C ALA A 220 -18.27 15.40 4.05
N ASN A 221 -17.55 15.86 3.02
CA ASN A 221 -18.11 16.63 1.92
C ASN A 221 -19.20 15.88 1.15
N ASN A 222 -18.97 14.60 0.86
CA ASN A 222 -19.95 13.75 0.18
C ASN A 222 -21.22 13.56 1.04
N ALA A 223 -21.07 13.37 2.34
CA ALA A 223 -22.21 13.25 3.26
C ALA A 223 -23.00 14.56 3.33
N GLU A 224 -22.33 15.71 3.41
CA GLU A 224 -22.95 17.03 3.42
C GLU A 224 -23.70 17.31 2.10
N THR A 225 -23.06 17.07 0.96
CA THR A 225 -23.65 17.21 -0.36
C THR A 225 -24.92 16.33 -0.51
N ALA A 226 -24.84 15.09 -0.06
CA ALA A 226 -25.98 14.18 -0.10
C ALA A 226 -27.13 14.64 0.82
N ASN A 227 -26.81 15.22 1.99
CA ASN A 227 -27.81 15.77 2.89
C ASN A 227 -28.50 17.01 2.30
N ILE A 228 -27.73 17.92 1.70
CA ILE A 228 -28.28 19.09 1.00
C ILE A 228 -29.19 18.65 -0.15
N ALA A 229 -28.73 17.72 -1.01
CA ALA A 229 -29.51 17.21 -2.13
C ALA A 229 -30.84 16.57 -1.69
N ARG A 230 -30.84 15.76 -0.61
CA ARG A 230 -32.07 15.18 -0.03
C ARG A 230 -33.02 16.27 0.49
N THR A 231 -32.49 17.29 1.17
CA THR A 231 -33.27 18.40 1.71
C THR A 231 -33.92 19.19 0.61
N VAL A 232 -33.18 19.56 -0.43
CA VAL A 232 -33.68 20.28 -1.61
C VAL A 232 -34.76 19.45 -2.34
N SER A 233 -34.47 18.18 -2.61
CA SER A 233 -35.45 17.29 -3.28
C SER A 233 -36.75 17.13 -2.48
N ALA A 234 -36.66 16.96 -1.16
CA ALA A 234 -37.84 16.87 -0.30
C ALA A 234 -38.62 18.20 -0.26
N SER A 235 -37.94 19.34 -0.24
CA SER A 235 -38.55 20.66 -0.32
C SER A 235 -39.28 20.86 -1.65
N MET A 236 -38.62 20.57 -2.78
CA MET A 236 -39.20 20.68 -4.13
C MET A 236 -40.44 19.79 -4.30
N LYS A 237 -40.35 18.52 -3.83
CA LYS A 237 -41.53 17.61 -3.83
C LYS A 237 -42.70 18.22 -3.05
N THR A 238 -42.43 18.78 -1.87
CA THR A 238 -43.46 19.39 -1.03
C THR A 238 -44.05 20.63 -1.68
N ILE A 239 -43.24 21.51 -2.29
CA ILE A 239 -43.68 22.70 -3.01
C ILE A 239 -44.58 22.32 -4.18
N ASN A 240 -44.18 21.34 -4.98
CA ASN A 240 -44.98 20.85 -6.10
C ASN A 240 -46.36 20.29 -5.63
N ASN A 241 -46.35 19.56 -4.51
CA ASN A 241 -47.57 19.06 -3.93
C ASN A 241 -48.48 20.19 -3.39
N ILE A 242 -47.90 21.24 -2.79
CA ILE A 242 -48.68 22.40 -2.34
C ILE A 242 -49.24 23.18 -3.53
N SER A 243 -48.44 23.35 -4.60
CA SER A 243 -48.94 23.98 -5.84
C SER A 243 -50.09 23.21 -6.45
N LYS A 244 -50.00 21.86 -6.51
CA LYS A 244 -51.11 21.00 -6.96
C LYS A 244 -52.37 21.20 -6.16
N ILE A 245 -52.27 21.25 -4.83
CA ILE A 245 -53.41 21.52 -3.94
C ILE A 245 -54.00 22.90 -4.21
N LYS A 246 -53.12 23.92 -4.33
CA LYS A 246 -53.55 25.29 -4.66
C LYS A 246 -54.37 25.37 -5.95
N ASP A 247 -53.90 24.68 -6.99
CA ASP A 247 -54.53 24.74 -8.34
C ASP A 247 -55.86 23.93 -8.41
N ILE A 248 -55.98 22.84 -7.63
CA ILE A 248 -57.18 21.95 -7.69
C ILE A 248 -58.26 22.40 -6.73
N MET A 249 -57.92 22.71 -5.46
CA MET A 249 -58.91 22.96 -4.44
C MET A 249 -58.75 24.30 -3.68
N GLY A 250 -57.65 25.04 -3.91
CA GLY A 250 -57.32 26.22 -3.14
C GLY A 250 -56.68 25.92 -1.77
N LEU A 251 -55.77 26.75 -1.29
CA LEU A 251 -55.09 26.57 0.02
C LEU A 251 -56.02 26.87 1.19
N GLU A 252 -57.05 27.67 0.98
CA GLU A 252 -58.11 27.99 1.96
C GLU A 252 -58.98 26.79 2.36
N ASN A 253 -58.99 25.76 1.53
CA ASN A 253 -59.71 24.53 1.82
C ASN A 253 -58.88 23.46 2.56
N LEU A 254 -57.61 23.77 2.83
CA LEU A 254 -56.82 22.93 3.79
C LEU A 254 -57.29 23.12 5.22
N PRO A 255 -57.07 22.13 6.11
CA PRO A 255 -57.21 22.30 7.54
C PRO A 255 -56.39 23.52 8.02
N VAL A 256 -56.94 24.35 8.90
CA VAL A 256 -56.42 25.63 9.35
C VAL A 256 -54.96 25.50 9.83
N ASP A 257 -54.62 24.39 10.51
CA ASP A 257 -53.29 24.08 11.01
C ASP A 257 -52.27 23.81 9.90
N LEU A 258 -52.69 23.57 8.66
CA LEU A 258 -51.84 23.30 7.51
C LEU A 258 -51.65 24.52 6.57
N GLN A 259 -52.61 25.46 6.57
CA GLN A 259 -52.64 26.61 5.67
C GLN A 259 -51.37 27.47 5.79
N GLU A 260 -51.05 27.90 7.00
CA GLU A 260 -49.89 28.75 7.25
C GLU A 260 -48.57 28.09 6.85
N VAL A 261 -48.38 26.80 7.16
CA VAL A 261 -47.18 26.04 6.80
C VAL A 261 -47.07 25.91 5.29
N ALA A 262 -48.19 25.69 4.56
CA ALA A 262 -48.21 25.62 3.11
C ALA A 262 -47.84 26.97 2.47
N GLN A 263 -48.40 28.07 2.96
CA GLN A 263 -48.09 29.42 2.49
C GLN A 263 -46.63 29.80 2.67
N LEU A 264 -46.10 29.60 3.90
CA LEU A 264 -44.71 29.85 4.21
C LEU A 264 -43.74 29.03 3.35
N ARG A 265 -44.05 27.77 3.07
CA ARG A 265 -43.18 26.91 2.24
C ARG A 265 -43.14 27.37 0.78
N ILE A 266 -44.24 27.90 0.23
CA ILE A 266 -44.24 28.50 -1.12
C ILE A 266 -43.48 29.82 -1.12
N GLN A 267 -43.68 30.67 -0.13
CA GLN A 267 -43.03 31.98 -0.05
C GLN A 267 -41.50 31.86 0.18
N HIS A 268 -41.07 30.83 0.93
CA HIS A 268 -39.68 30.59 1.29
C HIS A 268 -39.25 29.16 0.93
N PRO A 269 -38.98 28.90 -0.37
CA PRO A 269 -38.61 27.57 -0.85
C PRO A 269 -37.30 27.05 -0.29
N ASP A 270 -36.39 27.92 0.07
CA ASP A 270 -35.03 27.68 0.57
C ASP A 270 -34.96 27.49 2.09
N TYR A 271 -36.03 27.84 2.83
CA TYR A 271 -36.03 27.70 4.28
C TYR A 271 -35.88 26.24 4.72
N SER A 272 -35.00 26.02 5.67
CA SER A 272 -34.93 24.76 6.43
C SER A 272 -36.23 24.56 7.24
N ILE A 273 -36.49 23.33 7.66
CA ILE A 273 -37.67 23.05 8.49
C ILE A 273 -37.62 23.84 9.83
N GLN A 274 -36.44 24.11 10.35
CA GLN A 274 -36.28 24.94 11.55
C GLN A 274 -36.68 26.40 11.29
N GLN A 275 -36.19 27.00 10.22
CA GLN A 275 -36.56 28.37 9.83
C GLN A 275 -38.07 28.52 9.59
N LEU A 276 -38.70 27.51 8.97
CA LEU A 276 -40.15 27.47 8.85
C LEU A 276 -40.83 27.41 10.21
N ALA A 277 -40.31 26.58 11.14
CA ALA A 277 -40.88 26.47 12.49
C ALA A 277 -40.81 27.79 13.28
N ASP A 278 -39.67 28.51 13.11
CA ASP A 278 -39.44 29.80 13.77
C ASP A 278 -40.23 30.94 13.15
N SER A 279 -40.67 30.82 11.89
CA SER A 279 -41.45 31.84 11.15
C SER A 279 -42.97 31.67 11.27
N LEU A 280 -43.47 30.66 11.94
CA LEU A 280 -44.90 30.45 12.17
C LEU A 280 -45.43 31.44 13.26
N SER A 281 -46.66 31.90 13.09
CA SER A 281 -47.34 32.76 14.10
C SER A 281 -47.43 32.09 15.45
N THR A 282 -47.60 30.80 15.50
CA THR A 282 -47.48 29.97 16.72
C THR A 282 -46.23 29.09 16.60
N PRO A 283 -45.23 29.27 17.47
CA PRO A 283 -44.00 28.50 17.40
C PRO A 283 -44.24 26.98 17.46
N LEU A 284 -43.64 26.26 16.51
CA LEU A 284 -43.69 24.81 16.46
C LEU A 284 -42.31 24.22 16.58
N THR A 285 -42.23 22.97 17.01
CA THR A 285 -41.01 22.20 16.92
C THR A 285 -40.76 21.76 15.46
N LYS A 286 -39.50 21.53 15.11
CA LYS A 286 -39.11 20.94 13.82
C LYS A 286 -39.92 19.68 13.49
N SER A 287 -40.20 18.85 14.51
CA SER A 287 -41.04 17.65 14.38
C SER A 287 -42.49 18.00 14.04
N GLY A 288 -43.04 19.06 14.65
CA GLY A 288 -44.41 19.52 14.39
C GLY A 288 -44.58 20.01 12.93
N VAL A 289 -43.64 20.81 12.43
CA VAL A 289 -43.65 21.25 11.02
C VAL A 289 -43.52 20.06 10.05
N ASN A 290 -42.60 19.11 10.32
CA ASN A 290 -42.49 17.88 9.53
C ASN A 290 -43.78 17.08 9.47
N HIS A 291 -44.49 16.97 10.62
CA HIS A 291 -45.76 16.28 10.66
C HIS A 291 -46.80 16.98 9.77
N ARG A 292 -46.91 18.30 9.83
CA ARG A 292 -47.81 19.07 8.98
C ARG A 292 -47.50 18.95 7.51
N LEU A 293 -46.19 19.07 7.12
CA LEU A 293 -45.77 18.87 5.73
C LEU A 293 -46.09 17.47 5.21
N ARG A 294 -45.94 16.42 6.04
CA ARG A 294 -46.36 15.05 5.68
C ARG A 294 -47.85 14.94 5.47
N LYS A 295 -48.68 15.61 6.27
CA LYS A 295 -50.13 15.66 6.05
C LYS A 295 -50.49 16.32 4.74
N ILE A 296 -49.84 17.48 4.41
CA ILE A 296 -50.04 18.18 3.15
C ILE A 296 -49.67 17.26 1.96
N ASN A 297 -48.51 16.59 2.02
CA ASN A 297 -48.09 15.66 0.96
C ASN A 297 -49.12 14.52 0.77
N LYS A 298 -49.66 13.96 1.86
CA LYS A 298 -50.70 12.92 1.80
C LYS A 298 -52.04 13.41 1.19
N ILE A 299 -52.40 14.68 1.39
CA ILE A 299 -53.57 15.28 0.75
C ILE A 299 -53.31 15.40 -0.78
N ALA A 300 -52.14 15.89 -1.17
CA ALA A 300 -51.76 16.02 -2.58
C ALA A 300 -51.69 14.67 -3.33
N GLU A 301 -51.36 13.59 -2.65
CA GLU A 301 -51.33 12.21 -3.19
C GLU A 301 -52.72 11.62 -3.45
N LYS A 302 -53.73 12.19 -2.84
CA LYS A 302 -55.15 11.77 -3.03
C LYS A 302 -55.92 12.58 -4.03
N LEU A 303 -55.37 13.71 -4.46
CA LEU A 303 -55.87 14.57 -5.55
C LEU A 303 -55.31 14.09 -6.87
#